data_4ef4d542e34e88fc1996baf6e1c8f084
#
_entry.id   4ef4d542e34e88fc1996baf6e1c8f084
#
_cell.length_a   1.000
_cell.length_b   1.000
_cell.length_c   1.000
_cell.angle_alpha   90.00
_cell.angle_beta   90.00
_cell.angle_gamma   90.00
#
_symmetry.space_group_name_H-M   'P 1'
#
loop_
_entity.id
_entity.type
_entity.pdbx_description
1 polymer ?
#
loop_
_entity_poly.entity_id
_entity_poly.type
_entity_poly.pdbx_seq_one_letter_code
_entity_poly.pdbx_strand_id
1 'polypeptide(L)'
;MWGIGWKIGGEYMLLIGNGRLITRDAQNHFFENGCVAIDGQVVKQVGTTEELKQAYPEATFIDAKGGVIMPGFINMHNHIYSTFARGLSLTNYHPKNFMDILVDQWWRIDRALTLEDTYQSGKVAYLDSIRNGVTTVFDHHASYGEITGSLTQLSNAADELGIRTCLCYEVSDRDGEQKMREAVQENAAFIKASSLRNDDMQKAMMGMHAAFTLSDASLELCAANTPDGIGYHIHIAEDLADVHDSLKKYGKPIVNRLFDLGILGKQTMAGHCIHIGPHEMELLRDTGTMVVTNPESNMGNAVGCPPAMRMFNEYGILMGLGTDGYTNDVTESYKVGNVIHKHHLADPNAAWAEIPTMLFDNNPQMANRYFKTKLGVLEPNAAADVIIVDYHGPTPMTKENYTMHILFGMNGGMVTDTVINGEIRMRNREVQGIDEEKVWHDAQTQAQSFWKRVNQ
;
A
#
# COMPACT_ATOMS: atom_id res chain seq x y z
N MET A 1 -17.69 10.76 -31.07
CA MET A 1 -18.28 9.46 -31.42
C MET A 1 -17.16 8.58 -31.98
N TRP A 2 -16.40 7.94 -31.07
CA TRP A 2 -15.50 6.81 -31.36
C TRP A 2 -15.62 5.82 -30.22
N GLY A 3 -16.69 5.02 -30.28
CA GLY A 3 -16.85 3.88 -29.39
C GLY A 3 -16.06 2.71 -29.98
N ILE A 4 -14.88 2.42 -29.46
CA ILE A 4 -14.25 1.13 -29.64
C ILE A 4 -14.79 0.23 -28.53
N GLY A 5 -15.89 -0.48 -28.84
CA GLY A 5 -16.42 -1.53 -27.99
C GLY A 5 -15.39 -2.66 -27.87
N TRP A 6 -14.86 -2.83 -26.69
CA TRP A 6 -14.01 -3.97 -26.34
C TRP A 6 -14.88 -5.23 -26.31
N LYS A 7 -14.61 -6.18 -27.19
CA LYS A 7 -15.26 -7.49 -27.16
C LYS A 7 -14.76 -8.28 -25.96
N ILE A 8 -15.66 -8.54 -25.02
CA ILE A 8 -15.48 -9.58 -24.00
C ILE A 8 -15.48 -10.93 -24.73
N GLY A 9 -14.36 -11.67 -24.68
CA GLY A 9 -14.28 -13.07 -25.14
C GLY A 9 -13.49 -13.26 -26.46
N GLY A 10 -12.20 -12.95 -26.46
CA GLY A 10 -11.20 -13.41 -27.43
C GLY A 10 -9.84 -13.37 -26.75
N GLU A 11 -8.96 -14.36 -27.00
CA GLU A 11 -7.57 -14.37 -26.52
C GLU A 11 -6.87 -13.08 -26.94
N TYR A 12 -6.81 -12.12 -26.04
CA TYR A 12 -6.20 -10.81 -26.30
C TYR A 12 -4.76 -10.85 -25.78
N MET A 13 -3.84 -11.11 -26.71
CA MET A 13 -2.41 -11.08 -26.43
C MET A 13 -1.90 -9.63 -26.45
N LEU A 14 -1.28 -9.18 -25.37
CA LEU A 14 -0.64 -7.87 -25.27
C LEU A 14 0.88 -8.06 -25.12
N LEU A 15 1.65 -7.36 -25.93
CA LEU A 15 3.11 -7.25 -25.81
C LEU A 15 3.48 -5.85 -25.34
N ILE A 16 4.35 -5.77 -24.34
CA ILE A 16 4.99 -4.52 -23.90
C ILE A 16 6.50 -4.70 -24.09
N GLY A 17 7.09 -3.95 -25.01
CA GLY A 17 8.48 -4.17 -25.41
C GLY A 17 9.22 -2.90 -25.82
N ASN A 18 10.39 -3.05 -26.41
CA ASN A 18 11.31 -1.97 -26.75
C ASN A 18 11.77 -1.14 -25.53
N GLY A 19 11.97 -1.81 -24.38
CA GLY A 19 12.44 -1.17 -23.14
C GLY A 19 13.43 -2.05 -22.40
N ARG A 20 14.06 -1.49 -21.37
CA ARG A 20 14.85 -2.25 -20.41
C ARG A 20 13.89 -3.01 -19.50
N LEU A 21 13.84 -4.34 -19.65
CA LEU A 21 12.94 -5.17 -18.88
C LEU A 21 13.63 -5.69 -17.60
N ILE A 22 13.04 -5.35 -16.46
CA ILE A 22 13.41 -5.83 -15.12
C ILE A 22 12.32 -6.80 -14.68
N THR A 23 12.62 -8.09 -14.55
CA THR A 23 11.60 -9.11 -14.26
C THR A 23 11.32 -9.31 -12.78
N ARG A 24 12.31 -9.09 -11.92
CA ARG A 24 12.25 -9.41 -10.48
C ARG A 24 11.97 -10.89 -10.19
N ASP A 25 12.11 -11.77 -11.17
CA ASP A 25 12.02 -13.21 -10.97
C ASP A 25 13.21 -13.75 -10.15
N ALA A 26 13.17 -15.04 -9.77
CA ALA A 26 14.19 -15.65 -8.92
C ALA A 26 15.60 -15.61 -9.54
N GLN A 27 15.74 -15.50 -10.86
CA GLN A 27 16.99 -15.36 -11.58
C GLN A 27 17.39 -13.89 -11.80
N ASN A 28 16.52 -12.96 -11.44
CA ASN A 28 16.68 -11.52 -11.65
C ASN A 28 17.08 -11.20 -13.09
N HIS A 29 16.29 -11.73 -14.06
CA HIS A 29 16.53 -11.49 -15.47
C HIS A 29 16.43 -9.99 -15.80
N PHE A 30 17.36 -9.54 -16.62
CA PHE A 30 17.42 -8.18 -17.13
C PHE A 30 17.67 -8.23 -18.65
N PHE A 31 16.84 -7.54 -19.42
CA PHE A 31 16.94 -7.46 -20.88
C PHE A 31 17.10 -6.02 -21.30
N GLU A 32 18.17 -5.68 -22.05
CA GLU A 32 18.41 -4.34 -22.58
C GLU A 32 17.29 -3.89 -23.56
N ASN A 33 16.76 -4.83 -24.34
CA ASN A 33 15.61 -4.65 -25.23
C ASN A 33 14.63 -5.78 -24.98
N GLY A 34 13.99 -5.73 -23.82
CA GLY A 34 13.09 -6.77 -23.36
C GLY A 34 11.63 -6.52 -23.75
N CYS A 35 10.86 -7.59 -23.59
CA CYS A 35 9.42 -7.61 -23.81
C CYS A 35 8.75 -8.57 -22.84
N VAL A 36 7.56 -8.20 -22.38
CA VAL A 36 6.63 -9.07 -21.66
C VAL A 36 5.41 -9.34 -22.54
N ALA A 37 5.06 -10.61 -22.70
CA ALA A 37 3.82 -11.06 -23.33
C ALA A 37 2.78 -11.38 -22.26
N ILE A 38 1.59 -10.84 -22.40
CA ILE A 38 0.47 -10.95 -21.47
C ILE A 38 -0.68 -11.65 -22.18
N ASP A 39 -1.24 -12.68 -21.53
CA ASP A 39 -2.39 -13.44 -21.99
C ASP A 39 -3.50 -13.37 -20.92
N GLY A 40 -4.53 -12.60 -21.22
CA GLY A 40 -5.57 -12.30 -20.22
C GLY A 40 -4.99 -11.61 -18.99
N GLN A 41 -5.10 -12.24 -17.83
CA GLN A 41 -4.72 -11.64 -16.53
C GLN A 41 -3.28 -11.97 -16.08
N VAL A 42 -2.56 -12.78 -16.85
CA VAL A 42 -1.25 -13.28 -16.43
C VAL A 42 -0.15 -13.02 -17.46
N VAL A 43 1.07 -12.95 -16.95
CA VAL A 43 2.26 -12.97 -17.80
C VAL A 43 2.37 -14.32 -18.46
N LYS A 44 2.46 -14.34 -19.79
CA LYS A 44 2.65 -15.54 -20.60
C LYS A 44 4.11 -15.90 -20.75
N GLN A 45 4.92 -14.91 -21.07
CA GLN A 45 6.32 -15.06 -21.38
C GLN A 45 7.09 -13.75 -21.23
N VAL A 46 8.36 -13.83 -20.89
CA VAL A 46 9.33 -12.73 -20.98
C VAL A 46 10.47 -13.13 -21.90
N GLY A 47 11.07 -12.16 -22.56
CA GLY A 47 12.18 -12.41 -23.49
C GLY A 47 12.63 -11.14 -24.19
N THR A 48 13.35 -11.26 -25.29
CA THR A 48 13.69 -10.10 -26.13
C THR A 48 12.48 -9.63 -26.93
N THR A 49 12.46 -8.35 -27.26
CA THR A 49 11.37 -7.78 -28.08
C THR A 49 11.24 -8.46 -29.44
N GLU A 50 12.38 -8.79 -30.05
CA GLU A 50 12.39 -9.45 -31.37
C GLU A 50 11.77 -10.84 -31.32
N GLU A 51 12.20 -11.66 -30.35
CA GLU A 51 11.67 -13.03 -30.14
C GLU A 51 10.16 -13.03 -29.92
N LEU A 52 9.66 -12.15 -29.03
CA LEU A 52 8.24 -12.14 -28.69
C LEU A 52 7.37 -11.56 -29.82
N LYS A 53 7.83 -10.57 -30.56
CA LYS A 53 7.13 -10.10 -31.78
C LYS A 53 7.05 -11.18 -32.85
N GLN A 54 8.09 -11.98 -32.99
CA GLN A 54 8.08 -13.11 -33.92
C GLN A 54 7.15 -14.24 -33.47
N ALA A 55 7.13 -14.51 -32.14
CA ALA A 55 6.27 -15.56 -31.56
C ALA A 55 4.78 -15.17 -31.56
N TYR A 56 4.46 -13.89 -31.41
CA TYR A 56 3.08 -13.38 -31.32
C TYR A 56 2.83 -12.21 -32.28
N PRO A 57 2.85 -12.46 -33.62
CA PRO A 57 2.80 -11.38 -34.62
C PRO A 57 1.47 -10.60 -34.65
N GLU A 58 0.38 -11.21 -34.16
CA GLU A 58 -0.96 -10.59 -34.13
C GLU A 58 -1.27 -9.89 -32.80
N ALA A 59 -0.32 -9.91 -31.83
CA ALA A 59 -0.52 -9.28 -30.54
C ALA A 59 -0.56 -7.76 -30.64
N THR A 60 -1.37 -7.14 -29.80
CA THR A 60 -1.29 -5.68 -29.61
C THR A 60 0.05 -5.32 -28.99
N PHE A 61 0.74 -4.32 -29.55
CA PHE A 61 2.06 -3.93 -29.11
C PHE A 61 2.06 -2.53 -28.44
N ILE A 62 2.62 -2.49 -27.24
CA ILE A 62 2.95 -1.26 -26.53
C ILE A 62 4.47 -1.04 -26.62
N ASP A 63 4.86 0.10 -27.18
CA ASP A 63 6.24 0.51 -27.33
C ASP A 63 6.69 1.32 -26.08
N ALA A 64 7.61 0.77 -25.30
CA ALA A 64 8.21 1.45 -24.15
C ALA A 64 9.27 2.50 -24.53
N LYS A 65 9.57 2.66 -25.81
CA LYS A 65 10.45 3.70 -26.36
C LYS A 65 11.83 3.80 -25.68
N GLY A 66 12.38 2.67 -25.25
CA GLY A 66 13.66 2.61 -24.52
C GLY A 66 13.58 2.93 -23.03
N GLY A 67 12.37 3.14 -22.49
CA GLY A 67 12.12 3.28 -21.07
C GLY A 67 12.33 1.98 -20.29
N VAL A 68 11.92 1.96 -19.04
CA VAL A 68 12.02 0.80 -18.14
C VAL A 68 10.67 0.10 -18.04
N ILE A 69 10.65 -1.21 -18.29
CA ILE A 69 9.49 -2.09 -18.10
C ILE A 69 9.75 -2.89 -16.83
N MET A 70 8.85 -2.85 -15.86
CA MET A 70 9.03 -3.55 -14.59
C MET A 70 7.67 -3.92 -13.95
N PRO A 71 7.65 -4.80 -12.92
CA PRO A 71 6.43 -5.03 -12.14
C PRO A 71 5.91 -3.74 -11.53
N GLY A 72 4.59 -3.61 -11.42
CA GLY A 72 3.96 -2.52 -10.68
C GLY A 72 4.33 -2.53 -9.21
N PHE A 73 4.36 -1.36 -8.59
CA PHE A 73 4.66 -1.21 -7.17
C PHE A 73 3.50 -1.70 -6.29
N ILE A 74 3.86 -2.16 -5.11
CA ILE A 74 2.92 -2.58 -4.07
C ILE A 74 3.12 -1.67 -2.86
N ASN A 75 2.05 -0.97 -2.44
CA ASN A 75 2.03 -0.15 -1.24
C ASN A 75 1.44 -0.96 -0.08
N MET A 76 2.26 -1.28 0.94
CA MET A 76 1.85 -2.19 2.01
C MET A 76 1.11 -1.51 3.17
N HIS A 77 1.05 -0.17 3.20
CA HIS A 77 0.31 0.57 4.22
C HIS A 77 -0.04 1.96 3.71
N ASN A 78 -1.33 2.27 3.68
CA ASN A 78 -1.87 3.54 3.25
C ASN A 78 -3.08 3.92 4.10
N HIS A 79 -3.42 5.21 4.13
CA HIS A 79 -4.64 5.76 4.70
C HIS A 79 -5.38 6.59 3.66
N ILE A 80 -6.19 5.95 2.86
CA ILE A 80 -6.96 6.60 1.79
C ILE A 80 -7.84 7.73 2.34
N TYR A 81 -8.38 7.58 3.55
CA TYR A 81 -9.22 8.59 4.19
C TYR A 81 -8.51 9.94 4.40
N SER A 82 -7.18 9.97 4.41
CA SER A 82 -6.37 11.17 4.54
C SER A 82 -6.36 12.06 3.29
N THR A 83 -6.88 11.58 2.16
CA THR A 83 -6.81 12.26 0.85
C THR A 83 -7.31 13.70 0.92
N PHE A 84 -8.40 13.97 1.63
CA PHE A 84 -8.97 15.31 1.76
C PHE A 84 -8.29 16.18 2.84
N ALA A 85 -7.29 15.65 3.54
CA ALA A 85 -6.42 16.45 4.42
C ALA A 85 -5.40 17.27 3.63
N ARG A 86 -5.15 16.92 2.35
CA ARG A 86 -4.21 17.65 1.50
C ARG A 86 -4.59 19.11 1.36
N GLY A 87 -3.79 20.00 1.95
CA GLY A 87 -4.03 21.44 1.95
C GLY A 87 -5.10 21.95 2.93
N LEU A 88 -5.66 21.07 3.78
CA LEU A 88 -6.62 21.42 4.80
C LEU A 88 -5.94 22.34 5.87
N SER A 89 -6.58 23.49 6.14
CA SER A 89 -6.24 24.31 7.27
C SER A 89 -7.26 24.07 8.39
N LEU A 90 -6.80 23.49 9.49
CA LEU A 90 -7.64 23.24 10.67
C LEU A 90 -7.66 24.45 11.58
N THR A 91 -8.85 24.81 12.05
CA THR A 91 -9.03 25.84 13.06
C THR A 91 -8.54 25.34 14.43
N ASN A 92 -7.85 26.21 15.19
CA ASN A 92 -7.32 25.92 16.52
C ASN A 92 -6.37 24.71 16.58
N TYR A 93 -5.58 24.48 15.52
CA TYR A 93 -4.64 23.38 15.41
C TYR A 93 -3.22 23.87 15.74
N HIS A 94 -2.69 23.44 16.89
CA HIS A 94 -1.36 23.80 17.39
C HIS A 94 -0.70 22.62 18.11
N PRO A 95 -0.42 21.51 17.40
CA PRO A 95 0.06 20.28 18.04
C PRO A 95 1.45 20.48 18.63
N LYS A 96 1.69 19.89 19.79
CA LYS A 96 2.97 19.88 20.52
C LYS A 96 3.63 18.51 20.54
N ASN A 97 2.87 17.48 20.23
CA ASN A 97 3.28 16.08 20.25
C ASN A 97 2.35 15.26 19.34
N PHE A 98 2.66 13.98 19.19
CA PHE A 98 1.88 13.07 18.33
C PHE A 98 0.43 12.91 18.79
N MET A 99 0.17 12.88 20.09
CA MET A 99 -1.21 12.76 20.60
C MET A 99 -2.07 13.96 20.21
N ASP A 100 -1.49 15.18 20.19
CA ASP A 100 -2.19 16.36 19.70
C ASP A 100 -2.51 16.23 18.20
N ILE A 101 -1.58 15.66 17.39
CA ILE A 101 -1.80 15.39 15.97
C ILE A 101 -2.96 14.41 15.80
N LEU A 102 -2.99 13.32 16.57
CA LEU A 102 -4.09 12.34 16.50
C LEU A 102 -5.43 12.97 16.88
N VAL A 103 -5.51 13.63 18.05
CA VAL A 103 -6.77 14.15 18.60
C VAL A 103 -7.29 15.34 17.81
N ASP A 104 -6.42 16.30 17.48
CA ASP A 104 -6.80 17.60 16.92
C ASP A 104 -6.82 17.60 15.39
N GLN A 105 -6.24 16.58 14.74
CA GLN A 105 -6.25 16.43 13.28
C GLN A 105 -6.94 15.15 12.85
N TRP A 106 -6.33 13.98 13.04
CA TRP A 106 -6.80 12.75 12.41
C TRP A 106 -8.15 12.28 12.91
N TRP A 107 -8.41 12.36 14.24
CA TRP A 107 -9.71 11.99 14.81
C TRP A 107 -10.80 13.04 14.57
N ARG A 108 -10.45 14.29 14.26
CA ARG A 108 -11.41 15.29 13.75
C ARG A 108 -11.78 15.01 12.31
N ILE A 109 -10.79 14.66 11.49
CA ILE A 109 -10.97 14.31 10.08
C ILE A 109 -11.90 13.11 9.97
N ASP A 110 -11.58 12.00 10.61
CA ASP A 110 -12.34 10.76 10.44
C ASP A 110 -13.77 10.85 11.00
N ARG A 111 -14.01 11.63 12.08
CA ARG A 111 -15.35 11.90 12.58
C ARG A 111 -16.20 12.77 11.65
N ALA A 112 -15.59 13.52 10.76
CA ALA A 112 -16.27 14.38 9.80
C ALA A 112 -16.55 13.70 8.44
N LEU A 113 -15.96 12.52 8.18
CA LEU A 113 -16.11 11.80 6.92
C LEU A 113 -17.50 11.15 6.79
N THR A 114 -18.09 11.31 5.62
CA THR A 114 -19.28 10.59 5.17
C THR A 114 -18.90 9.47 4.20
N LEU A 115 -19.83 8.59 3.87
CA LEU A 115 -19.63 7.55 2.85
C LEU A 115 -19.26 8.14 1.48
N GLU A 116 -19.82 9.29 1.12
CA GLU A 116 -19.47 9.98 -0.13
C GLU A 116 -18.03 10.53 -0.08
N ASP A 117 -17.60 11.10 1.06
CA ASP A 117 -16.19 11.51 1.22
C ASP A 117 -15.25 10.32 1.07
N THR A 118 -15.60 9.18 1.66
CA THR A 118 -14.83 7.94 1.57
C THR A 118 -14.72 7.45 0.12
N TYR A 119 -15.83 7.44 -0.62
CA TYR A 119 -15.83 7.04 -2.03
C TYR A 119 -14.95 7.97 -2.89
N GLN A 120 -15.13 9.29 -2.76
CA GLN A 120 -14.37 10.26 -3.54
C GLN A 120 -12.88 10.26 -3.14
N SER A 121 -12.55 10.08 -1.85
CA SER A 121 -11.16 9.88 -1.40
C SER A 121 -10.54 8.64 -2.04
N GLY A 122 -11.32 7.54 -2.09
CA GLY A 122 -10.90 6.30 -2.76
C GLY A 122 -10.60 6.52 -4.23
N LYS A 123 -11.47 7.20 -4.97
CA LYS A 123 -11.25 7.50 -6.39
C LYS A 123 -9.96 8.28 -6.63
N VAL A 124 -9.73 9.33 -5.84
CA VAL A 124 -8.51 10.16 -5.96
C VAL A 124 -7.26 9.37 -5.61
N ALA A 125 -7.26 8.66 -4.47
CA ALA A 125 -6.08 7.93 -4.03
C ALA A 125 -5.71 6.79 -4.99
N TYR A 126 -6.69 6.05 -5.52
CA TYR A 126 -6.46 5.00 -6.49
C TYR A 126 -6.03 5.56 -7.86
N LEU A 127 -6.60 6.69 -8.29
CA LEU A 127 -6.16 7.39 -9.49
C LEU A 127 -4.69 7.83 -9.36
N ASP A 128 -4.32 8.46 -8.24
CA ASP A 128 -2.93 8.85 -7.94
C ASP A 128 -2.01 7.61 -7.90
N SER A 129 -2.45 6.52 -7.28
CA SER A 129 -1.71 5.25 -7.22
C SER A 129 -1.41 4.71 -8.62
N ILE A 130 -2.41 4.62 -9.50
CA ILE A 130 -2.25 4.16 -10.89
C ILE A 130 -1.27 5.08 -11.64
N ARG A 131 -1.38 6.40 -11.45
CA ARG A 131 -0.50 7.39 -12.09
C ARG A 131 0.95 7.28 -11.63
N ASN A 132 1.18 6.78 -10.42
CA ASN A 132 2.51 6.57 -9.84
C ASN A 132 3.00 5.12 -9.97
N GLY A 133 2.30 4.27 -10.74
CA GLY A 133 2.70 2.89 -10.99
C GLY A 133 2.45 1.92 -9.83
N VAL A 134 1.66 2.32 -8.84
CA VAL A 134 1.22 1.42 -7.77
C VAL A 134 0.03 0.62 -8.27
N THR A 135 0.16 -0.70 -8.26
CA THR A 135 -0.86 -1.63 -8.78
C THR A 135 -1.63 -2.37 -7.69
N THR A 136 -1.10 -2.34 -6.47
CA THR A 136 -1.72 -2.97 -5.29
C THR A 136 -1.56 -2.08 -4.06
N VAL A 137 -2.66 -1.82 -3.35
CA VAL A 137 -2.70 -0.96 -2.15
C VAL A 137 -3.27 -1.73 -0.97
N PHE A 138 -2.57 -1.73 0.16
CA PHE A 138 -3.08 -2.16 1.46
C PHE A 138 -3.51 -0.92 2.24
N ASP A 139 -4.82 -0.74 2.41
CA ASP A 139 -5.40 0.42 3.06
C ASP A 139 -5.87 0.12 4.48
N HIS A 140 -5.65 1.07 5.37
CA HIS A 140 -6.06 1.04 6.77
C HIS A 140 -7.02 2.21 7.00
N HIS A 141 -8.33 1.95 6.94
CA HIS A 141 -9.37 2.97 6.82
C HIS A 141 -9.98 3.39 8.15
N ALA A 142 -10.25 4.68 8.30
CA ALA A 142 -11.03 5.25 9.39
C ALA A 142 -12.04 6.28 8.87
N SER A 143 -13.30 6.18 9.32
CA SER A 143 -14.36 7.12 9.03
C SER A 143 -15.44 7.05 10.12
N TYR A 144 -15.10 7.54 11.32
CA TYR A 144 -16.01 7.45 12.50
C TYR A 144 -17.26 8.30 12.38
N GLY A 145 -17.37 9.19 11.37
CA GLY A 145 -18.61 9.85 10.99
C GLY A 145 -19.65 8.86 10.47
N GLU A 146 -19.26 8.02 9.50
CA GLU A 146 -20.09 6.97 8.91
C GLU A 146 -19.25 5.71 8.70
N ILE A 147 -19.41 4.72 9.61
CA ILE A 147 -18.61 3.49 9.63
C ILE A 147 -19.18 2.45 8.67
N THR A 148 -20.45 2.08 8.88
CA THR A 148 -21.10 0.99 8.15
C THR A 148 -21.18 1.28 6.66
N GLY A 149 -20.56 0.43 5.83
CA GLY A 149 -20.53 0.58 4.38
C GLY A 149 -19.32 1.32 3.85
N SER A 150 -18.43 1.86 4.70
CA SER A 150 -17.25 2.63 4.29
C SER A 150 -16.26 1.79 3.48
N LEU A 151 -15.96 0.55 3.90
CA LEU A 151 -15.11 -0.35 3.14
C LEU A 151 -15.73 -0.74 1.79
N THR A 152 -17.07 -0.79 1.71
CA THR A 152 -17.78 -0.98 0.44
C THR A 152 -17.58 0.20 -0.51
N GLN A 153 -17.54 1.44 0.01
CA GLN A 153 -17.25 2.61 -0.82
C GLN A 153 -15.83 2.57 -1.41
N LEU A 154 -14.84 2.20 -0.61
CA LEU A 154 -13.47 2.00 -1.10
C LEU A 154 -13.39 0.85 -2.12
N SER A 155 -14.08 -0.26 -1.86
CA SER A 155 -14.20 -1.39 -2.78
C SER A 155 -14.77 -0.96 -4.13
N ASN A 156 -15.87 -0.17 -4.13
CA ASN A 156 -16.49 0.35 -5.35
C ASN A 156 -15.54 1.27 -6.13
N ALA A 157 -14.83 2.15 -5.43
CA ALA A 157 -13.82 3.01 -6.05
C ALA A 157 -12.68 2.19 -6.66
N ALA A 158 -12.21 1.14 -5.97
CA ALA A 158 -11.19 0.24 -6.48
C ALA A 158 -11.65 -0.53 -7.73
N ASP A 159 -12.91 -1.00 -7.77
CA ASP A 159 -13.50 -1.68 -8.92
C ASP A 159 -13.62 -0.73 -10.12
N GLU A 160 -14.06 0.51 -9.89
CA GLU A 160 -14.19 1.53 -10.96
C GLU A 160 -12.83 1.84 -11.60
N LEU A 161 -11.77 2.01 -10.78
CA LEU A 161 -10.42 2.30 -11.26
C LEU A 161 -9.67 1.03 -11.73
N GLY A 162 -10.14 -0.16 -11.33
CA GLY A 162 -9.53 -1.44 -11.66
C GLY A 162 -8.18 -1.65 -11.00
N ILE A 163 -8.00 -1.19 -9.77
CA ILE A 163 -6.79 -1.38 -8.96
C ILE A 163 -6.96 -2.50 -7.94
N ARG A 164 -5.88 -3.23 -7.65
CA ARG A 164 -5.91 -4.27 -6.62
C ARG A 164 -5.78 -3.66 -5.23
N THR A 165 -6.60 -4.14 -4.27
CA THR A 165 -6.58 -3.60 -2.91
C THR A 165 -6.81 -4.65 -1.83
N CYS A 166 -6.26 -4.42 -0.64
CA CYS A 166 -6.57 -5.13 0.60
C CYS A 166 -7.03 -4.10 1.62
N LEU A 167 -8.25 -4.23 2.12
CA LEU A 167 -8.91 -3.22 2.94
C LEU A 167 -9.15 -3.73 4.37
N CYS A 168 -9.08 -2.82 5.33
CA CYS A 168 -9.54 -3.04 6.69
C CYS A 168 -9.96 -1.72 7.34
N TYR A 169 -10.77 -1.80 8.39
CA TYR A 169 -11.27 -0.66 9.16
C TYR A 169 -10.60 -0.58 10.53
N GLU A 170 -10.13 0.59 10.94
CA GLU A 170 -9.49 0.86 12.22
C GLU A 170 -10.45 0.77 13.41
N VAL A 171 -10.59 -0.41 14.02
CA VAL A 171 -11.35 -0.56 15.26
C VAL A 171 -10.68 0.20 16.39
N SER A 172 -11.46 0.96 17.18
CA SER A 172 -10.96 1.75 18.31
C SER A 172 -12.07 1.98 19.35
N ASP A 173 -11.72 2.05 20.62
CA ASP A 173 -12.64 2.34 21.74
C ASP A 173 -12.89 3.83 21.94
N ARG A 174 -12.17 4.70 21.24
CA ARG A 174 -12.13 6.17 21.49
C ARG A 174 -13.48 6.89 21.34
N ASP A 175 -14.39 6.35 20.55
CA ASP A 175 -15.74 6.88 20.33
C ASP A 175 -16.85 6.02 21.00
N GLY A 176 -16.44 5.17 21.97
CA GLY A 176 -17.32 4.36 22.79
C GLY A 176 -17.66 3.00 22.18
N GLU A 177 -18.26 2.13 23.04
CA GLU A 177 -18.49 0.72 22.72
C GLU A 177 -19.37 0.51 21.48
N GLN A 178 -20.37 1.34 21.25
CA GLN A 178 -21.27 1.21 20.10
C GLN A 178 -20.49 1.37 18.79
N LYS A 179 -19.67 2.42 18.68
CA LYS A 179 -18.86 2.68 17.48
C LYS A 179 -17.75 1.62 17.29
N MET A 180 -17.15 1.14 18.38
CA MET A 180 -16.19 0.05 18.34
C MET A 180 -16.84 -1.22 17.77
N ARG A 181 -18.00 -1.62 18.26
CA ARG A 181 -18.72 -2.80 17.74
C ARG A 181 -19.14 -2.64 16.29
N GLU A 182 -19.59 -1.42 15.89
CA GLU A 182 -19.91 -1.11 14.50
C GLU A 182 -18.67 -1.29 13.58
N ALA A 183 -17.50 -0.83 14.02
CA ALA A 183 -16.23 -0.99 13.29
C ALA A 183 -15.80 -2.47 13.16
N VAL A 184 -16.00 -3.28 14.22
CA VAL A 184 -15.77 -4.73 14.14
C VAL A 184 -16.70 -5.38 13.12
N GLN A 185 -17.99 -4.99 13.09
CA GLN A 185 -18.95 -5.53 12.14
C GLN A 185 -18.66 -5.10 10.71
N GLU A 186 -18.19 -3.88 10.48
CA GLU A 186 -17.76 -3.42 9.15
C GLU A 186 -16.62 -4.28 8.60
N ASN A 187 -15.57 -4.54 9.41
CA ASN A 187 -14.50 -5.48 9.05
C ASN A 187 -15.06 -6.87 8.73
N ALA A 188 -15.85 -7.44 9.63
CA ALA A 188 -16.39 -8.80 9.46
C ALA A 188 -17.27 -8.92 8.20
N ALA A 189 -18.10 -7.92 7.93
CA ALA A 189 -18.94 -7.86 6.74
C ALA A 189 -18.10 -7.79 5.46
N PHE A 190 -17.05 -6.95 5.45
CA PHE A 190 -16.17 -6.81 4.29
C PHE A 190 -15.26 -8.04 4.08
N ILE A 191 -14.74 -8.66 5.15
CA ILE A 191 -14.02 -9.94 5.08
C ILE A 191 -14.89 -10.99 4.39
N LYS A 192 -16.15 -11.10 4.79
CA LYS A 192 -17.10 -12.02 4.15
C LYS A 192 -17.34 -11.67 2.68
N ALA A 193 -17.59 -10.41 2.36
CA ALA A 193 -17.85 -9.95 1.00
C ALA A 193 -16.65 -10.21 0.07
N SER A 194 -15.44 -9.85 0.51
CA SER A 194 -14.22 -10.05 -0.27
C SER A 194 -13.88 -11.53 -0.48
N SER A 195 -14.22 -12.42 0.48
CA SER A 195 -13.97 -13.86 0.36
C SER A 195 -14.83 -14.53 -0.74
N LEU A 196 -15.95 -13.92 -1.12
CA LEU A 196 -16.83 -14.40 -2.19
C LEU A 196 -16.38 -13.97 -3.60
N ARG A 197 -15.38 -13.08 -3.68
CA ARG A 197 -14.83 -12.62 -4.97
C ARG A 197 -13.93 -13.69 -5.59
N ASN A 198 -14.03 -13.84 -6.90
CA ASN A 198 -13.25 -14.82 -7.67
C ASN A 198 -12.17 -14.18 -8.54
N ASP A 199 -12.08 -12.85 -8.54
CA ASP A 199 -11.21 -12.07 -9.42
C ASP A 199 -9.81 -11.81 -8.88
N ASP A 200 -9.54 -12.20 -7.64
CA ASP A 200 -8.28 -11.97 -6.91
C ASP A 200 -7.84 -10.48 -6.86
N MET A 201 -8.81 -9.55 -6.99
CA MET A 201 -8.55 -8.12 -7.01
C MET A 201 -8.71 -7.46 -5.63
N GLN A 202 -9.51 -8.05 -4.75
CA GLN A 202 -9.78 -7.46 -3.44
C GLN A 202 -9.64 -8.49 -2.33
N LYS A 203 -8.98 -8.10 -1.25
CA LYS A 203 -8.80 -8.86 -0.01
C LYS A 203 -9.18 -8.00 1.19
N ALA A 204 -9.25 -8.64 2.34
CA ALA A 204 -9.55 -7.99 3.60
C ALA A 204 -8.65 -8.48 4.73
N MET A 205 -8.49 -7.63 5.72
CA MET A 205 -7.90 -7.94 7.02
C MET A 205 -8.84 -7.47 8.13
N MET A 206 -8.60 -7.88 9.37
CA MET A 206 -9.21 -7.25 10.54
C MET A 206 -8.34 -6.05 10.93
N GLY A 207 -8.85 -4.84 10.73
CA GLY A 207 -8.15 -3.61 11.09
C GLY A 207 -8.33 -3.27 12.57
N MET A 208 -7.28 -2.80 13.20
CA MET A 208 -7.23 -2.31 14.56
C MET A 208 -6.40 -1.04 14.58
N HIS A 209 -6.87 0.05 15.21
CA HIS A 209 -6.12 1.31 15.17
C HIS A 209 -4.74 1.14 15.81
N ALA A 210 -4.66 1.13 17.12
CA ALA A 210 -3.41 0.96 17.87
C ALA A 210 -3.68 0.39 19.25
N ALA A 211 -2.67 -0.19 19.90
CA ALA A 211 -2.83 -0.88 21.16
C ALA A 211 -3.39 0.01 22.29
N PHE A 212 -3.00 1.31 22.33
CA PHE A 212 -3.45 2.24 23.35
C PHE A 212 -4.91 2.70 23.20
N THR A 213 -5.50 2.53 22.02
CA THR A 213 -6.91 2.87 21.77
C THR A 213 -7.85 1.68 21.87
N LEU A 214 -7.36 0.52 22.29
CA LEU A 214 -8.11 -0.72 22.38
C LEU A 214 -7.91 -1.39 23.75
N SER A 215 -9.02 -1.78 24.39
CA SER A 215 -9.01 -2.65 25.54
C SER A 215 -8.72 -4.11 25.14
N ASP A 216 -8.33 -4.96 26.12
CA ASP A 216 -8.19 -6.41 25.87
C ASP A 216 -9.51 -7.01 25.38
N ALA A 217 -10.65 -6.60 25.95
CA ALA A 217 -11.97 -7.05 25.52
C ALA A 217 -12.27 -6.68 24.05
N SER A 218 -11.84 -5.51 23.59
CA SER A 218 -12.01 -5.08 22.20
C SER A 218 -11.10 -5.85 21.24
N LEU A 219 -9.85 -6.13 21.65
CA LEU A 219 -8.92 -6.98 20.90
C LEU A 219 -9.44 -8.43 20.80
N GLU A 220 -9.96 -8.99 21.90
CA GLU A 220 -10.60 -10.31 21.92
C GLU A 220 -11.85 -10.36 21.04
N LEU A 221 -12.66 -9.28 21.03
CA LEU A 221 -13.82 -9.18 20.14
C LEU A 221 -13.41 -9.14 18.67
N CYS A 222 -12.36 -8.41 18.30
CA CYS A 222 -11.79 -8.45 16.96
C CYS A 222 -11.36 -9.87 16.59
N ALA A 223 -10.61 -10.54 17.47
CA ALA A 223 -10.16 -11.92 17.24
C ALA A 223 -11.33 -12.89 17.08
N ALA A 224 -12.38 -12.78 17.89
CA ALA A 224 -13.58 -13.63 17.81
C ALA A 224 -14.39 -13.42 16.50
N ASN A 225 -14.23 -12.28 15.83
CA ASN A 225 -14.89 -11.96 14.55
C ASN A 225 -13.97 -12.11 13.35
N THR A 226 -12.75 -12.63 13.52
CA THR A 226 -11.78 -12.85 12.46
C THR A 226 -11.73 -14.34 12.10
N PRO A 227 -12.13 -14.73 10.87
CA PRO A 227 -12.03 -16.12 10.42
C PRO A 227 -10.59 -16.61 10.34
N ASP A 228 -10.39 -17.92 10.47
CA ASP A 228 -9.08 -18.54 10.26
C ASP A 228 -8.49 -18.16 8.90
N GLY A 229 -7.21 -17.84 8.90
CA GLY A 229 -6.48 -17.45 7.69
C GLY A 229 -6.57 -15.97 7.34
N ILE A 230 -7.35 -15.18 8.07
CA ILE A 230 -7.36 -13.71 7.97
C ILE A 230 -6.43 -13.13 9.01
N GLY A 231 -5.61 -12.17 8.60
CA GLY A 231 -4.68 -11.50 9.50
C GLY A 231 -5.21 -10.18 10.07
N TYR A 232 -4.38 -9.59 10.90
CA TYR A 232 -4.66 -8.30 11.54
C TYR A 232 -3.77 -7.22 10.95
N HIS A 233 -4.28 -5.99 10.89
CA HIS A 233 -3.50 -4.80 10.56
C HIS A 233 -3.63 -3.81 11.70
N ILE A 234 -2.52 -3.43 12.34
CA ILE A 234 -2.51 -2.62 13.56
C ILE A 234 -1.24 -1.74 13.61
N HIS A 235 -1.36 -0.50 14.09
CA HIS A 235 -0.20 0.32 14.43
C HIS A 235 0.39 -0.13 15.78
N ILE A 236 1.70 -0.29 15.85
CA ILE A 236 2.41 -0.76 17.04
C ILE A 236 3.54 0.20 17.38
N ALA A 237 3.51 0.74 18.59
CA ALA A 237 4.59 1.55 19.16
C ALA A 237 5.07 2.65 18.20
N GLU A 238 4.13 3.34 17.54
CA GLU A 238 4.44 4.49 16.68
C GLU A 238 4.99 5.65 17.51
N ASP A 239 4.39 5.90 18.68
CA ASP A 239 4.84 6.92 19.65
C ASP A 239 5.01 6.31 21.04
N LEU A 240 5.81 6.96 21.88
CA LEU A 240 6.02 6.55 23.28
C LEU A 240 4.73 6.58 24.10
N ALA A 241 3.71 7.35 23.70
CA ALA A 241 2.41 7.35 24.37
C ALA A 241 1.76 5.96 24.34
N ASP A 242 1.87 5.23 23.22
CA ASP A 242 1.38 3.85 23.09
C ASP A 242 2.13 2.90 24.03
N VAL A 243 3.47 3.00 24.09
CA VAL A 243 4.32 2.21 24.99
C VAL A 243 3.96 2.45 26.46
N HIS A 244 3.86 3.73 26.85
CA HIS A 244 3.56 4.11 28.23
C HIS A 244 2.15 3.69 28.64
N ASP A 245 1.17 3.79 27.75
CA ASP A 245 -0.19 3.34 28.00
C ASP A 245 -0.25 1.83 28.29
N SER A 246 0.41 1.02 27.46
CA SER A 246 0.48 -0.43 27.63
C SER A 246 1.13 -0.83 28.95
N LEU A 247 2.28 -0.23 29.28
CA LEU A 247 2.97 -0.47 30.54
C LEU A 247 2.12 -0.04 31.75
N LYS A 248 1.46 1.13 31.68
CA LYS A 248 0.65 1.66 32.77
C LYS A 248 -0.62 0.87 33.03
N LYS A 249 -1.35 0.48 31.98
CA LYS A 249 -2.64 -0.20 32.10
C LYS A 249 -2.51 -1.71 32.28
N TYR A 250 -1.56 -2.33 31.59
CA TYR A 250 -1.45 -3.78 31.48
C TYR A 250 -0.16 -4.36 32.09
N GLY A 251 0.79 -3.51 32.48
CA GLY A 251 2.08 -3.93 33.03
C GLY A 251 2.98 -4.68 32.04
N LYS A 252 2.72 -4.56 30.73
CA LYS A 252 3.40 -5.31 29.67
C LYS A 252 3.81 -4.39 28.52
N PRO A 253 4.94 -4.66 27.83
CA PRO A 253 5.24 -4.07 26.52
C PRO A 253 4.13 -4.41 25.51
N ILE A 254 3.99 -3.59 24.47
CA ILE A 254 2.88 -3.68 23.51
C ILE A 254 2.87 -5.02 22.77
N VAL A 255 4.00 -5.41 22.23
CA VAL A 255 4.12 -6.66 21.44
C VAL A 255 3.86 -7.89 22.31
N ASN A 256 4.31 -7.87 23.59
CA ASN A 256 3.99 -8.93 24.56
C ASN A 256 2.48 -9.02 24.81
N ARG A 257 1.80 -7.87 24.99
CA ARG A 257 0.35 -7.84 25.19
C ARG A 257 -0.40 -8.43 23.99
N LEU A 258 -0.04 -8.01 22.78
CA LEU A 258 -0.64 -8.52 21.54
C LEU A 258 -0.33 -10.00 21.30
N PHE A 259 0.86 -10.46 21.69
CA PHE A 259 1.24 -11.89 21.65
C PHE A 259 0.34 -12.71 22.56
N ASP A 260 0.16 -12.30 23.81
CA ASP A 260 -0.67 -13.00 24.79
C ASP A 260 -2.15 -13.10 24.37
N LEU A 261 -2.63 -12.12 23.58
CA LEU A 261 -4.00 -12.09 23.05
C LEU A 261 -4.13 -12.80 21.69
N GLY A 262 -3.06 -13.41 21.17
CA GLY A 262 -3.09 -14.16 19.90
C GLY A 262 -3.24 -13.30 18.65
N ILE A 263 -2.91 -12.00 18.73
CA ILE A 263 -3.02 -11.08 17.59
C ILE A 263 -1.84 -11.22 16.61
N LEU A 264 -0.65 -11.62 17.12
CA LEU A 264 0.53 -11.75 16.29
C LEU A 264 0.51 -13.04 15.47
N GLY A 265 1.04 -13.00 14.26
CA GLY A 265 1.13 -14.16 13.38
C GLY A 265 1.57 -13.82 11.97
N LYS A 266 1.78 -14.86 11.15
CA LYS A 266 2.31 -14.72 9.78
C LYS A 266 1.48 -13.81 8.87
N GLN A 267 0.19 -13.66 9.13
CA GLN A 267 -0.71 -12.80 8.36
C GLN A 267 -1.02 -11.48 9.06
N THR A 268 -0.39 -11.21 10.23
CA THR A 268 -0.52 -9.92 10.91
C THR A 268 0.50 -8.94 10.37
N MET A 269 0.06 -7.72 10.12
CA MET A 269 0.85 -6.58 9.69
C MET A 269 0.90 -5.53 10.79
N ALA A 270 2.11 -5.26 11.30
CA ALA A 270 2.41 -4.28 12.32
C ALA A 270 2.94 -3.00 11.64
N GLY A 271 2.20 -1.91 11.73
CA GLY A 271 2.65 -0.59 11.26
C GLY A 271 3.70 0.00 12.21
N HIS A 272 4.69 0.70 11.66
CA HIS A 272 5.72 1.50 12.32
C HIS A 272 6.74 0.74 13.17
N CYS A 273 6.37 0.19 14.32
CA CYS A 273 7.27 -0.48 15.27
C CYS A 273 8.50 0.37 15.64
N ILE A 274 8.29 1.67 15.95
CA ILE A 274 9.38 2.64 16.21
C ILE A 274 9.99 2.41 17.58
N HIS A 275 9.16 2.30 18.62
CA HIS A 275 9.58 2.29 20.02
C HIS A 275 9.47 0.90 20.64
N ILE A 276 10.04 -0.13 19.96
CA ILE A 276 10.05 -1.52 20.46
C ILE A 276 11.42 -1.95 20.94
N GLY A 277 11.42 -2.85 21.94
CA GLY A 277 12.64 -3.39 22.53
C GLY A 277 13.10 -4.72 21.90
N PRO A 278 14.31 -5.21 22.28
CA PRO A 278 14.87 -6.45 21.74
C PRO A 278 13.95 -7.67 21.88
N HIS A 279 13.33 -7.86 23.03
CA HIS A 279 12.42 -8.98 23.26
C HIS A 279 11.14 -8.90 22.41
N GLU A 280 10.64 -7.69 22.16
CA GLU A 280 9.52 -7.47 21.26
C GLU A 280 9.87 -7.81 19.81
N MET A 281 11.12 -7.51 19.38
CA MET A 281 11.62 -7.91 18.06
C MET A 281 11.72 -9.45 17.95
N GLU A 282 12.13 -10.15 19.01
CA GLU A 282 12.12 -11.61 19.04
C GLU A 282 10.71 -12.18 18.85
N LEU A 283 9.71 -11.63 19.53
CA LEU A 283 8.32 -12.06 19.38
C LEU A 283 7.78 -11.82 17.97
N LEU A 284 8.07 -10.67 17.35
CA LEU A 284 7.69 -10.40 15.96
C LEU A 284 8.34 -11.39 14.99
N ARG A 285 9.63 -11.70 15.17
CA ARG A 285 10.34 -12.71 14.39
C ARG A 285 9.71 -14.09 14.56
N ASP A 286 9.54 -14.54 15.80
CA ASP A 286 9.13 -15.92 16.14
C ASP A 286 7.69 -16.22 15.72
N THR A 287 6.82 -15.20 15.74
CA THR A 287 5.45 -15.30 15.22
C THR A 287 5.37 -15.14 13.69
N GLY A 288 6.44 -14.64 13.06
CA GLY A 288 6.46 -14.33 11.64
C GLY A 288 5.59 -13.12 11.26
N THR A 289 5.29 -12.25 12.24
CA THR A 289 4.56 -11.00 12.03
C THR A 289 5.32 -10.09 11.06
N MET A 290 4.61 -9.54 10.09
CA MET A 290 5.15 -8.59 9.12
C MET A 290 5.23 -7.19 9.74
N VAL A 291 6.29 -6.45 9.44
CA VAL A 291 6.43 -5.06 9.87
C VAL A 291 6.45 -4.15 8.65
N VAL A 292 5.68 -3.07 8.66
CA VAL A 292 5.72 -2.05 7.60
C VAL A 292 6.22 -0.74 8.16
N THR A 293 7.31 -0.23 7.59
CA THR A 293 7.84 1.10 7.93
C THR A 293 7.33 2.15 6.96
N ASN A 294 7.00 3.34 7.48
CA ASN A 294 6.41 4.45 6.75
C ASN A 294 7.29 5.71 6.94
N PRO A 295 8.42 5.81 6.23
CA PRO A 295 9.48 6.78 6.57
C PRO A 295 9.01 8.23 6.60
N GLU A 296 8.22 8.66 5.62
CA GLU A 296 7.75 10.04 5.51
C GLU A 296 6.78 10.39 6.62
N SER A 297 5.84 9.49 6.92
CA SER A 297 4.88 9.68 8.00
C SER A 297 5.59 9.74 9.36
N ASN A 298 6.53 8.81 9.61
CA ASN A 298 7.31 8.81 10.85
C ASN A 298 8.03 10.15 11.07
N MET A 299 8.58 10.72 9.99
CA MET A 299 9.24 12.03 10.02
C MET A 299 8.25 13.17 10.20
N GLY A 300 7.16 13.17 9.44
CA GLY A 300 6.14 14.22 9.46
C GLY A 300 5.38 14.28 10.78
N ASN A 301 5.10 13.15 11.39
CA ASN A 301 4.50 13.06 12.74
C ASN A 301 5.53 13.27 13.86
N ALA A 302 6.82 13.41 13.52
CA ALA A 302 7.93 13.61 14.47
C ALA A 302 8.01 12.49 15.55
N VAL A 303 7.65 11.26 15.22
CA VAL A 303 7.60 10.13 16.15
C VAL A 303 8.94 9.38 16.24
N GLY A 304 9.88 9.67 15.36
CA GLY A 304 11.22 9.09 15.36
C GLY A 304 11.51 8.16 14.18
N CYS A 305 12.62 7.43 14.28
CA CYS A 305 13.04 6.47 13.27
C CYS A 305 13.03 5.06 13.89
N PRO A 306 12.35 4.08 13.27
CA PRO A 306 12.34 2.72 13.79
C PRO A 306 13.74 2.09 13.74
N PRO A 307 14.03 1.11 14.61
CA PRO A 307 15.26 0.34 14.55
C PRO A 307 15.25 -0.66 13.37
N ALA A 308 14.84 -0.19 12.17
CA ALA A 308 14.54 -1.02 11.01
C ALA A 308 15.76 -1.83 10.54
N MET A 309 16.95 -1.22 10.52
CA MET A 309 18.19 -1.92 10.13
C MET A 309 18.48 -3.09 11.07
N ARG A 310 18.20 -2.91 12.36
CA ARG A 310 18.38 -3.94 13.36
C ARG A 310 17.32 -5.04 13.22
N MET A 311 16.04 -4.68 13.10
CA MET A 311 14.95 -5.63 12.87
C MET A 311 15.20 -6.49 11.63
N PHE A 312 15.68 -5.87 10.55
CA PHE A 312 15.96 -6.53 9.29
C PHE A 312 17.21 -7.43 9.38
N ASN A 313 18.38 -6.85 9.74
CA ASN A 313 19.67 -7.54 9.65
C ASN A 313 19.96 -8.51 10.82
N GLU A 314 19.58 -8.14 12.05
CA GLU A 314 19.90 -8.95 13.23
C GLU A 314 18.80 -9.96 13.56
N TYR A 315 17.51 -9.54 13.41
CA TYR A 315 16.38 -10.39 13.76
C TYR A 315 15.76 -11.12 12.57
N GLY A 316 16.02 -10.69 11.34
CA GLY A 316 15.46 -11.31 10.13
C GLY A 316 13.94 -11.16 10.03
N ILE A 317 13.39 -10.08 10.57
CA ILE A 317 11.96 -9.78 10.49
C ILE A 317 11.60 -9.41 9.05
N LEU A 318 10.50 -9.94 8.54
CA LEU A 318 9.98 -9.58 7.23
C LEU A 318 9.43 -8.16 7.29
N MET A 319 10.21 -7.22 6.80
CA MET A 319 9.88 -5.79 6.78
C MET A 319 9.53 -5.33 5.38
N GLY A 320 8.47 -4.54 5.26
CA GLY A 320 8.04 -3.89 4.04
C GLY A 320 8.02 -2.37 4.16
N LEU A 321 7.68 -1.71 3.05
CA LEU A 321 7.60 -0.28 2.91
C LEU A 321 6.17 0.14 2.57
N GLY A 322 5.66 1.14 3.28
CA GLY A 322 4.38 1.79 3.03
C GLY A 322 4.52 3.30 2.96
N THR A 323 3.44 3.99 2.63
CA THR A 323 3.39 5.45 2.51
C THR A 323 2.57 6.11 3.61
N ASP A 324 1.78 5.32 4.35
CA ASP A 324 0.84 5.87 5.32
C ASP A 324 -0.13 6.88 4.67
N GLY A 325 -0.59 7.89 5.40
CA GLY A 325 -1.42 8.97 4.89
C GLY A 325 -0.67 10.09 4.18
N TYR A 326 0.58 9.90 3.77
CA TYR A 326 1.46 10.95 3.26
C TYR A 326 1.43 11.10 1.74
N THR A 327 1.60 9.99 1.02
CA THR A 327 1.67 9.99 -0.44
C THR A 327 1.12 8.70 -1.03
N ASN A 328 0.77 8.74 -2.34
CA ASN A 328 0.47 7.53 -3.12
C ASN A 328 1.64 7.15 -4.06
N ASP A 329 2.79 7.80 -3.92
CA ASP A 329 4.03 7.50 -4.66
C ASP A 329 5.03 6.78 -3.75
N VAL A 330 5.11 5.46 -3.82
CA VAL A 330 6.04 4.67 -3.00
C VAL A 330 7.51 4.95 -3.31
N THR A 331 7.84 5.59 -4.44
CA THR A 331 9.21 5.97 -4.77
C THR A 331 9.71 7.11 -3.88
N GLU A 332 8.81 7.95 -3.36
CA GLU A 332 9.13 8.97 -2.36
C GLU A 332 9.52 8.29 -1.05
N SER A 333 8.68 7.40 -0.52
CA SER A 333 8.98 6.63 0.69
C SER A 333 10.24 5.78 0.54
N TYR A 334 10.51 5.25 -0.66
CA TYR A 334 11.74 4.53 -0.97
C TYR A 334 12.98 5.42 -0.81
N LYS A 335 12.95 6.64 -1.35
CA LYS A 335 14.05 7.61 -1.23
C LYS A 335 14.22 8.09 0.22
N VAL A 336 13.14 8.47 0.87
CA VAL A 336 13.16 8.94 2.26
C VAL A 336 13.66 7.84 3.20
N GLY A 337 13.20 6.60 3.04
CA GLY A 337 13.67 5.44 3.81
C GLY A 337 15.17 5.25 3.73
N ASN A 338 15.75 5.37 2.52
CA ASN A 338 17.20 5.27 2.36
C ASN A 338 17.97 6.37 3.11
N VAL A 339 17.52 7.63 3.02
CA VAL A 339 18.28 8.76 3.60
C VAL A 339 18.05 8.91 5.09
N ILE A 340 16.84 8.63 5.62
CA ILE A 340 16.56 8.81 7.04
C ILE A 340 17.36 7.85 7.92
N HIS A 341 17.49 6.58 7.51
CA HIS A 341 18.27 5.61 8.28
C HIS A 341 19.75 5.93 8.32
N LYS A 342 20.32 6.42 7.20
CA LYS A 342 21.71 6.94 7.18
C LYS A 342 21.89 8.12 8.12
N HIS A 343 20.94 9.05 8.08
CA HIS A 343 20.98 10.25 8.93
C HIS A 343 20.84 9.89 10.41
N HIS A 344 19.86 9.04 10.75
CA HIS A 344 19.59 8.64 12.13
C HIS A 344 20.73 7.86 12.76
N LEU A 345 21.35 6.93 12.00
CA LEU A 345 22.44 6.08 12.48
C LEU A 345 23.82 6.75 12.35
N ALA A 346 23.90 7.88 11.66
CA ALA A 346 25.18 8.50 11.24
C ALA A 346 26.11 7.49 10.52
N ASP A 347 25.53 6.54 9.79
CA ASP A 347 26.23 5.50 9.05
C ASP A 347 25.93 5.60 7.54
N PRO A 348 26.94 5.93 6.70
CA PRO A 348 26.77 6.03 5.25
C PRO A 348 26.49 4.67 4.58
N ASN A 349 26.76 3.55 5.26
CA ASN A 349 26.54 2.20 4.74
C ASN A 349 25.13 1.65 5.00
N ALA A 350 24.36 2.25 5.91
CA ALA A 350 23.02 1.80 6.22
C ALA A 350 22.05 1.94 5.02
N ALA A 351 21.04 1.10 4.97
CA ALA A 351 19.87 1.20 4.08
C ALA A 351 20.16 1.09 2.56
N TRP A 352 21.33 0.60 2.15
CA TRP A 352 21.62 0.39 0.72
C TRP A 352 21.02 -0.89 0.16
N ALA A 353 20.96 -1.95 0.94
CA ALA A 353 20.35 -3.23 0.56
C ALA A 353 18.95 -3.39 1.17
N GLU A 354 18.76 -2.93 2.41
CA GLU A 354 17.56 -3.18 3.20
C GLU A 354 16.32 -2.51 2.58
N ILE A 355 16.40 -1.22 2.25
CA ILE A 355 15.27 -0.47 1.68
C ILE A 355 14.88 -0.98 0.28
N PRO A 356 15.81 -1.24 -0.66
CA PRO A 356 15.47 -1.93 -1.90
C PRO A 356 14.79 -3.28 -1.68
N THR A 357 15.31 -4.11 -0.75
CA THR A 357 14.71 -5.40 -0.43
C THR A 357 13.30 -5.25 0.14
N MET A 358 13.06 -4.27 1.02
CA MET A 358 11.72 -3.99 1.56
C MET A 358 10.71 -3.71 0.44
N LEU A 359 11.05 -2.83 -0.51
CA LEU A 359 10.12 -2.46 -1.57
C LEU A 359 9.97 -3.55 -2.64
N PHE A 360 11.08 -4.10 -3.12
CA PHE A 360 11.07 -4.93 -4.34
C PHE A 360 10.97 -6.43 -4.08
N ASP A 361 11.31 -6.91 -2.90
CA ASP A 361 11.24 -8.33 -2.54
C ASP A 361 10.18 -8.60 -1.46
N ASN A 362 10.24 -7.82 -0.37
CA ASN A 362 9.42 -8.09 0.80
C ASN A 362 7.96 -7.63 0.61
N ASN A 363 7.69 -6.45 0.00
CA ASN A 363 6.32 -6.04 -0.30
C ASN A 363 5.60 -7.08 -1.16
N PRO A 364 6.17 -7.59 -2.27
CA PRO A 364 5.61 -8.74 -2.98
C PRO A 364 5.41 -9.98 -2.11
N GLN A 365 6.41 -10.36 -1.30
CA GLN A 365 6.31 -11.52 -0.42
C GLN A 365 5.17 -11.39 0.60
N MET A 366 4.97 -10.20 1.15
CA MET A 366 3.89 -9.89 2.08
C MET A 366 2.53 -9.94 1.38
N ALA A 367 2.39 -9.28 0.23
CA ALA A 367 1.16 -9.26 -0.56
C ALA A 367 0.75 -10.67 -1.01
N ASN A 368 1.70 -11.51 -1.38
CA ASN A 368 1.49 -12.90 -1.79
C ASN A 368 1.04 -13.85 -0.64
N ARG A 369 0.96 -13.36 0.61
CA ARG A 369 0.28 -14.07 1.69
C ARG A 369 -1.25 -13.93 1.62
N TYR A 370 -1.75 -12.96 0.84
CA TYR A 370 -3.18 -12.65 0.70
C TYR A 370 -3.71 -12.95 -0.70
N PHE A 371 -2.96 -12.60 -1.73
CA PHE A 371 -3.35 -12.81 -3.12
C PHE A 371 -2.85 -14.18 -3.63
N LYS A 372 -3.66 -14.84 -4.48
CA LYS A 372 -3.38 -16.18 -4.98
C LYS A 372 -2.41 -16.15 -6.17
N THR A 373 -2.61 -15.17 -7.06
CA THR A 373 -1.75 -14.97 -8.22
C THR A 373 -0.50 -14.22 -7.79
N LYS A 374 0.68 -14.69 -8.16
CA LYS A 374 1.96 -14.14 -7.75
C LYS A 374 2.12 -12.69 -8.24
N LEU A 375 2.34 -11.76 -7.31
CA LEU A 375 2.51 -10.33 -7.54
C LEU A 375 3.98 -9.91 -7.46
N GLY A 376 4.31 -8.77 -8.08
CA GLY A 376 5.61 -8.10 -7.95
C GLY A 376 6.75 -8.73 -8.77
N VAL A 377 6.42 -9.63 -9.69
CA VAL A 377 7.38 -10.27 -10.60
C VAL A 377 6.80 -10.38 -12.01
N LEU A 378 7.66 -10.40 -13.03
CA LEU A 378 7.28 -10.68 -14.41
C LEU A 378 7.85 -12.05 -14.80
N GLU A 379 7.08 -13.09 -14.54
CA GLU A 379 7.39 -14.48 -14.92
C GLU A 379 6.11 -15.20 -15.34
N PRO A 380 6.20 -16.32 -16.10
CA PRO A 380 5.01 -17.03 -16.53
C PRO A 380 4.05 -17.38 -15.39
N ASN A 381 2.76 -17.12 -15.59
CA ASN A 381 1.65 -17.27 -14.64
C ASN A 381 1.62 -16.29 -13.45
N ALA A 382 2.54 -15.33 -13.35
CA ALA A 382 2.40 -14.21 -12.43
C ALA A 382 1.31 -13.24 -12.92
N ALA A 383 0.77 -12.44 -12.02
CA ALA A 383 -0.18 -11.39 -12.37
C ALA A 383 0.44 -10.41 -13.38
N ALA A 384 -0.34 -10.06 -14.39
CA ALA A 384 0.09 -9.09 -15.39
C ALA A 384 -0.07 -7.67 -14.86
N ASP A 385 0.72 -7.33 -13.84
CA ASP A 385 0.85 -5.99 -13.26
C ASP A 385 2.16 -5.40 -13.73
N VAL A 386 2.11 -4.52 -14.73
CA VAL A 386 3.29 -4.01 -15.44
C VAL A 386 3.24 -2.50 -15.53
N ILE A 387 4.37 -1.84 -15.29
CA ILE A 387 4.51 -0.40 -15.51
C ILE A 387 5.60 -0.12 -16.52
N ILE A 388 5.44 0.99 -17.24
CA ILE A 388 6.48 1.60 -18.07
C ILE A 388 6.89 2.91 -17.44
N VAL A 389 8.19 3.09 -17.20
CA VAL A 389 8.77 4.33 -16.68
C VAL A 389 9.59 4.98 -17.78
N ASP A 390 9.26 6.22 -18.13
CA ASP A 390 10.01 7.03 -19.11
C ASP A 390 11.31 7.53 -18.46
N TYR A 391 12.27 6.60 -18.36
CA TYR A 391 13.57 6.88 -17.76
C TYR A 391 14.72 6.49 -18.68
N HIS A 392 15.53 7.50 -19.01
CA HIS A 392 16.74 7.39 -19.81
C HIS A 392 17.95 7.80 -18.96
N GLY A 393 18.52 6.83 -18.22
CA GLY A 393 19.62 7.10 -17.31
C GLY A 393 20.87 7.61 -18.02
N PRO A 394 21.61 8.54 -17.40
CA PRO A 394 22.88 9.05 -17.96
C PRO A 394 24.04 8.07 -17.87
N THR A 395 23.85 6.96 -17.16
CA THR A 395 24.83 5.90 -16.93
C THR A 395 24.24 4.53 -17.30
N PRO A 396 25.06 3.50 -17.56
CA PRO A 396 24.57 2.16 -17.87
C PRO A 396 23.74 1.58 -16.72
N MET A 397 22.54 1.07 -17.03
CA MET A 397 21.70 0.32 -16.13
C MET A 397 21.93 -1.17 -16.33
N THR A 398 22.07 -1.92 -15.23
CA THR A 398 22.28 -3.37 -15.23
C THR A 398 21.38 -4.02 -14.17
N LYS A 399 21.35 -5.35 -14.12
CA LYS A 399 20.63 -6.10 -13.09
C LYS A 399 21.15 -5.88 -11.67
N GLU A 400 22.39 -5.43 -11.52
CA GLU A 400 23.02 -5.16 -10.22
C GLU A 400 22.76 -3.76 -9.70
N ASN A 401 22.42 -2.78 -10.58
CA ASN A 401 22.36 -1.38 -10.20
C ASN A 401 21.02 -0.68 -10.48
N TYR A 402 20.02 -1.34 -11.08
CA TYR A 402 18.75 -0.69 -11.43
C TYR A 402 18.02 -0.09 -10.20
N THR A 403 18.17 -0.69 -9.02
CA THR A 403 17.60 -0.17 -7.77
C THR A 403 18.18 1.21 -7.43
N MET A 404 19.44 1.46 -7.77
CA MET A 404 20.07 2.78 -7.60
C MET A 404 19.58 3.78 -8.63
N HIS A 405 19.32 3.34 -9.87
CA HIS A 405 18.67 4.20 -10.87
C HIS A 405 17.27 4.62 -10.44
N ILE A 406 16.51 3.70 -9.82
CA ILE A 406 15.20 4.04 -9.24
C ILE A 406 15.39 5.04 -8.09
N LEU A 407 16.29 4.78 -7.15
CA LEU A 407 16.53 5.63 -5.99
C LEU A 407 16.89 7.09 -6.36
N PHE A 408 17.79 7.25 -7.34
CA PHE A 408 18.38 8.55 -7.66
C PHE A 408 17.77 9.24 -8.86
N GLY A 409 17.09 8.50 -9.74
CA GLY A 409 16.68 9.02 -11.04
C GLY A 409 15.20 8.87 -11.38
N MET A 410 14.44 8.02 -10.68
CA MET A 410 13.03 7.78 -11.00
C MET A 410 12.10 8.34 -9.92
N ASN A 411 10.87 8.64 -10.32
CA ASN A 411 9.74 8.96 -9.45
C ASN A 411 8.43 8.54 -10.14
N GLY A 412 7.34 8.48 -9.40
CA GLY A 412 6.03 8.07 -9.92
C GLY A 412 5.54 8.94 -11.08
N GLY A 413 5.91 10.21 -11.14
CA GLY A 413 5.57 11.11 -12.24
C GLY A 413 6.13 10.69 -13.61
N MET A 414 7.15 9.83 -13.64
CA MET A 414 7.74 9.28 -14.86
C MET A 414 7.04 8.01 -15.38
N VAL A 415 6.11 7.44 -14.63
CA VAL A 415 5.33 6.27 -15.08
C VAL A 415 4.38 6.72 -16.19
N THR A 416 4.53 6.16 -17.40
CA THR A 416 3.71 6.52 -18.54
C THR A 416 2.54 5.57 -18.77
N ASP A 417 2.73 4.31 -18.44
CA ASP A 417 1.73 3.26 -18.66
C ASP A 417 1.65 2.35 -17.44
N THR A 418 0.44 1.96 -17.08
CA THR A 418 0.16 1.05 -15.96
C THR A 418 -0.85 0.01 -16.41
N VAL A 419 -0.46 -1.25 -16.33
CA VAL A 419 -1.29 -2.42 -16.59
C VAL A 419 -1.53 -3.12 -15.25
N ILE A 420 -2.78 -3.42 -14.94
CA ILE A 420 -3.18 -4.14 -13.72
C ILE A 420 -4.05 -5.32 -14.11
N ASN A 421 -3.67 -6.51 -13.66
CA ASN A 421 -4.39 -7.75 -13.96
C ASN A 421 -4.62 -7.94 -15.48
N GLY A 422 -3.62 -7.53 -16.28
CA GLY A 422 -3.63 -7.61 -17.74
C GLY A 422 -4.42 -6.52 -18.47
N GLU A 423 -5.09 -5.63 -17.75
CA GLU A 423 -5.84 -4.53 -18.34
C GLU A 423 -5.06 -3.20 -18.29
N ILE A 424 -5.04 -2.49 -19.39
CA ILE A 424 -4.39 -1.17 -19.48
C ILE A 424 -5.21 -0.17 -18.66
N ARG A 425 -4.69 0.26 -17.51
CA ARG A 425 -5.34 1.27 -16.66
C ARG A 425 -4.86 2.68 -16.94
N MET A 426 -3.60 2.83 -17.33
CA MET A 426 -3.06 4.12 -17.80
C MET A 426 -2.25 3.89 -19.07
N ARG A 427 -2.36 4.81 -20.02
CA ARG A 427 -1.62 4.82 -21.28
C ARG A 427 -1.15 6.23 -21.62
N ASN A 428 0.18 6.41 -21.83
CA ASN A 428 0.76 7.73 -22.08
C ASN A 428 0.30 8.81 -21.08
N ARG A 429 0.25 8.48 -19.79
CA ARG A 429 -0.22 9.32 -18.68
C ARG A 429 -1.73 9.63 -18.66
N GLU A 430 -2.54 9.01 -19.50
CA GLU A 430 -4.01 9.13 -19.48
C GLU A 430 -4.62 7.86 -18.89
N VAL A 431 -5.41 7.98 -17.83
CA VAL A 431 -6.09 6.85 -17.20
C VAL A 431 -7.28 6.43 -18.06
N GLN A 432 -7.37 5.14 -18.37
CA GLN A 432 -8.30 4.61 -19.35
C GLN A 432 -9.69 4.36 -18.74
N GLY A 433 -10.73 4.75 -19.46
CA GLY A 433 -12.13 4.52 -19.05
C GLY A 433 -12.61 5.46 -17.94
N ILE A 434 -11.79 6.40 -17.49
CA ILE A 434 -12.09 7.36 -16.43
C ILE A 434 -11.99 8.77 -16.97
N ASP A 435 -12.99 9.61 -16.65
CA ASP A 435 -12.94 11.05 -16.85
C ASP A 435 -12.19 11.68 -15.67
N GLU A 436 -10.88 11.86 -15.81
CA GLU A 436 -10.01 12.40 -14.76
C GLU A 436 -10.44 13.81 -14.34
N GLU A 437 -10.85 14.67 -15.30
CA GLU A 437 -11.30 16.03 -14.98
C GLU A 437 -12.55 16.01 -14.09
N LYS A 438 -13.46 15.08 -14.37
CA LYS A 438 -14.63 14.87 -13.54
C LYS A 438 -14.27 14.35 -12.15
N VAL A 439 -13.35 13.39 -12.04
CA VAL A 439 -12.89 12.88 -10.74
C VAL A 439 -12.33 14.02 -9.88
N TRP A 440 -11.45 14.86 -10.45
CA TRP A 440 -10.90 16.01 -9.73
C TRP A 440 -11.94 17.05 -9.35
N HIS A 441 -12.89 17.34 -10.24
CA HIS A 441 -13.98 18.29 -9.99
C HIS A 441 -14.89 17.80 -8.85
N ASP A 442 -15.33 16.55 -8.91
CA ASP A 442 -16.22 15.96 -7.90
C ASP A 442 -15.52 15.90 -6.54
N ALA A 443 -14.24 15.49 -6.51
CA ALA A 443 -13.44 15.45 -5.30
C ALA A 443 -13.25 16.84 -4.69
N GLN A 444 -12.95 17.86 -5.47
CA GLN A 444 -12.80 19.24 -4.98
C GLN A 444 -14.12 19.77 -4.40
N THR A 445 -15.24 19.47 -5.04
CA THR A 445 -16.57 19.86 -4.56
C THR A 445 -16.88 19.17 -3.22
N GLN A 446 -16.61 17.89 -3.13
CA GLN A 446 -16.82 17.11 -1.91
C GLN A 446 -15.88 17.56 -0.78
N ALA A 447 -14.59 17.80 -1.08
CA ALA A 447 -13.61 18.29 -0.12
C ALA A 447 -14.00 19.65 0.48
N GLN A 448 -14.58 20.56 -0.29
CA GLN A 448 -15.09 21.84 0.25
C GLN A 448 -16.20 21.63 1.29
N SER A 449 -17.09 20.68 1.07
CA SER A 449 -18.14 20.33 2.02
C SER A 449 -17.56 19.65 3.26
N PHE A 450 -16.60 18.75 3.08
CA PHE A 450 -15.86 18.08 4.15
C PHE A 450 -15.08 19.08 5.02
N TRP A 451 -14.32 20.02 4.41
CA TRP A 451 -13.56 21.03 5.15
C TRP A 451 -14.43 21.96 6.02
N LYS A 452 -15.66 22.22 5.59
CA LYS A 452 -16.64 22.96 6.43
C LYS A 452 -17.04 22.14 7.64
N ARG A 453 -17.33 20.84 7.48
CA ARG A 453 -17.73 19.97 8.60
C ARG A 453 -16.60 19.80 9.61
N VAL A 454 -15.36 19.55 9.15
CA VAL A 454 -14.21 19.31 10.04
C VAL A 454 -13.81 20.55 10.82
N ASN A 455 -14.18 21.75 10.37
CA ASN A 455 -13.86 23.04 11.03
C ASN A 455 -15.04 23.61 11.85
N GLN A 456 -16.17 22.92 11.94
CA GLN A 456 -17.29 23.26 12.82
C GLN A 456 -17.06 22.74 14.24
#